data_2e6857af55146bb2c33798355cc03e7d
#
_entry.id   2e6857af55146bb2c33798355cc03e7d
#
_cell.length_a   1.000
_cell.length_b   1.000
_cell.length_c   1.000
_cell.angle_alpha   90.00
_cell.angle_beta   90.00
_cell.angle_gamma   90.00
#
_symmetry.space_group_name_H-M   'P 1'
#
loop_
_entity.id
_entity.type
_entity.pdbx_description
1 polymer ?
#
loop_
_entity_poly.entity_id
_entity_poly.type
_entity_poly.pdbx_seq_one_letter_code
_entity_poly.pdbx_strand_id
1 'polypeptide(L)'
;MNPGQSSKRVTVRDIARRLKVSHTTVSRALKEDRRISPALRSKVQRVSMAMGYRPDPMLAALSHYRRGMSNAPINAELAWINPWPQPKQLRSFKEFDLYWRGAYEEAERCGFRLEEFVLDKEMTPARLEKILYARNIQGILLPPHGQSQIEWGDFHWENFCTVRFGYTVHHPAAHVVTSSQLTDGLIAFENMARLGYRRIGLISIPRMLTRFGAGYLFGQWQQNASITIPPLVLHDKYNDEERFRVLKAWMNEYKPDAILTDISKMREMLRKIGCKVPEDVGLAVFSVLDGGADAGIDQRSKEIGRAAVQMVISLINHNERGIPEICRELLIDGRWVDGGTLPEVRGKAEG
;
A
#
# COMPACT_ATOMS: atom_id res chain seq x y z
N MET A 1 25.00 41.00 30.05
CA MET A 1 24.69 39.62 29.65
C MET A 1 25.18 39.41 28.23
N ASN A 2 26.20 38.60 28.01
CA ASN A 2 26.83 38.40 26.72
C ASN A 2 26.03 37.41 25.86
N PRO A 3 25.58 37.74 24.65
CA PRO A 3 24.98 36.81 23.72
C PRO A 3 26.09 36.27 22.78
N GLY A 4 26.58 35.08 23.01
CA GLY A 4 27.56 34.51 22.08
C GLY A 4 28.27 33.25 22.53
N GLN A 5 27.57 32.25 23.09
CA GLN A 5 28.10 30.88 23.08
C GLN A 5 27.20 30.00 22.23
N SER A 6 27.50 29.95 20.94
CA SER A 6 27.05 28.88 20.04
C SER A 6 27.53 27.55 20.61
N SER A 7 26.66 26.78 21.23
CA SER A 7 26.96 25.46 21.71
C SER A 7 27.36 24.59 20.51
N LYS A 8 28.63 24.29 20.37
CA LYS A 8 29.18 23.52 19.25
C LYS A 8 28.53 22.14 19.24
N ARG A 9 27.72 21.90 18.23
CA ARG A 9 26.96 20.65 18.06
C ARG A 9 27.94 19.46 18.01
N VAL A 10 27.68 18.45 18.83
CA VAL A 10 28.50 17.23 18.88
C VAL A 10 28.37 16.47 17.57
N THR A 11 29.47 16.06 16.98
CA THR A 11 29.58 15.35 15.73
C THR A 11 30.01 13.89 15.90
N VAL A 12 29.80 13.05 14.88
CA VAL A 12 30.35 11.68 14.85
C VAL A 12 31.86 11.64 15.05
N ARG A 13 32.58 12.67 14.58
CA ARG A 13 34.05 12.79 14.77
C ARG A 13 34.42 13.05 16.24
N ASP A 14 33.60 13.76 16.98
CA ASP A 14 33.86 14.01 18.40
C ASP A 14 33.65 12.74 19.23
N ILE A 15 32.62 11.93 18.90
CA ILE A 15 32.43 10.61 19.50
C ILE A 15 33.61 9.68 19.16
N ALA A 16 34.03 9.67 17.89
CA ALA A 16 35.17 8.88 17.41
C ALA A 16 36.48 9.21 18.19
N ARG A 17 36.73 10.50 18.38
CA ARG A 17 37.86 10.99 19.15
C ARG A 17 37.77 10.55 20.62
N ARG A 18 36.61 10.66 21.24
CA ARG A 18 36.37 10.24 22.63
C ARG A 18 36.58 8.75 22.85
N LEU A 19 36.20 7.93 21.88
CA LEU A 19 36.27 6.47 21.92
C LEU A 19 37.60 5.91 21.36
N LYS A 20 38.44 6.75 20.76
CA LYS A 20 39.68 6.38 20.04
C LYS A 20 39.44 5.34 18.93
N VAL A 21 38.36 5.50 18.19
CA VAL A 21 38.01 4.66 17.03
C VAL A 21 37.81 5.52 15.77
N SER A 22 37.73 4.90 14.59
CA SER A 22 37.48 5.65 13.36
C SER A 22 36.07 6.23 13.35
N HIS A 23 35.86 7.38 12.66
CA HIS A 23 34.54 7.94 12.49
C HIS A 23 33.58 6.99 11.72
N THR A 24 34.14 6.18 10.82
CA THR A 24 33.42 5.12 10.11
C THR A 24 32.90 4.04 11.07
N THR A 25 33.72 3.65 12.06
CA THR A 25 33.35 2.69 13.11
C THR A 25 32.17 3.24 13.92
N VAL A 26 32.25 4.51 14.34
CA VAL A 26 31.15 5.17 15.08
C VAL A 26 29.89 5.25 14.24
N SER A 27 29.99 5.69 12.98
CA SER A 27 28.85 5.78 12.07
C SER A 27 28.17 4.43 11.88
N ARG A 28 28.96 3.35 11.72
CA ARG A 28 28.44 1.98 11.61
C ARG A 28 27.82 1.49 12.92
N ALA A 29 28.44 1.77 14.04
CA ALA A 29 27.95 1.38 15.37
C ALA A 29 26.60 2.06 15.70
N LEU A 30 26.45 3.35 15.36
CA LEU A 30 25.19 4.10 15.51
C LEU A 30 24.07 3.60 14.58
N LYS A 31 24.43 2.95 13.47
CA LYS A 31 23.51 2.28 12.54
C LYS A 31 23.33 0.80 12.86
N GLU A 32 23.81 0.34 14.01
CA GLU A 32 23.74 -1.05 14.48
C GLU A 32 24.31 -2.09 13.51
N ASP A 33 25.25 -1.67 12.66
CA ASP A 33 25.93 -2.54 11.68
C ASP A 33 26.56 -3.75 12.39
N ARG A 34 26.20 -4.95 11.98
CA ARG A 34 26.65 -6.21 12.60
C ARG A 34 28.14 -6.48 12.45
N ARG A 35 28.81 -5.81 11.53
CA ARG A 35 30.28 -5.84 11.42
C ARG A 35 30.98 -5.21 12.64
N ILE A 36 30.24 -4.48 13.48
CA ILE A 36 30.71 -3.93 14.74
C ILE A 36 30.21 -4.82 15.88
N SER A 37 31.12 -5.20 16.80
CA SER A 37 30.76 -6.06 17.92
C SER A 37 29.66 -5.45 18.79
N PRO A 38 28.75 -6.27 19.37
CA PRO A 38 27.66 -5.78 20.24
C PRO A 38 28.17 -4.89 21.37
N ALA A 39 29.32 -5.26 22.02
CA ALA A 39 29.91 -4.51 23.08
C ALA A 39 30.35 -3.10 22.64
N LEU A 40 30.94 -2.97 21.45
CA LEU A 40 31.32 -1.67 20.90
C LEU A 40 30.13 -0.83 20.48
N ARG A 41 29.09 -1.45 19.92
CA ARG A 41 27.81 -0.76 19.56
C ARG A 41 27.20 -0.13 20.82
N SER A 42 27.00 -0.91 21.87
CA SER A 42 26.45 -0.42 23.15
C SER A 42 27.33 0.67 23.80
N LYS A 43 28.65 0.57 23.66
CA LYS A 43 29.59 1.60 24.17
C LYS A 43 29.42 2.89 23.36
N VAL A 44 29.35 2.82 22.04
CA VAL A 44 29.15 3.99 21.18
C VAL A 44 27.81 4.66 21.47
N GLN A 45 26.71 3.90 21.59
CA GLN A 45 25.40 4.44 21.92
C GLN A 45 25.40 5.19 23.27
N ARG A 46 25.93 4.58 24.33
CA ARG A 46 26.03 5.24 25.63
C ARG A 46 26.82 6.56 25.58
N VAL A 47 27.95 6.55 24.90
CA VAL A 47 28.80 7.75 24.79
C VAL A 47 28.13 8.82 23.94
N SER A 48 27.44 8.45 22.85
CA SER A 48 26.73 9.40 22.03
C SER A 48 25.55 10.07 22.77
N MET A 49 24.82 9.33 23.58
CA MET A 49 23.76 9.86 24.45
C MET A 49 24.36 10.80 25.53
N ALA A 50 25.44 10.36 26.21
CA ALA A 50 26.08 11.16 27.24
C ALA A 50 26.69 12.47 26.72
N MET A 51 27.12 12.49 25.44
CA MET A 51 27.62 13.69 24.76
C MET A 51 26.51 14.56 24.17
N GLY A 52 25.25 14.15 24.22
CA GLY A 52 24.13 14.88 23.60
C GLY A 52 24.15 14.88 22.08
N TYR A 53 24.74 13.86 21.47
CA TYR A 53 24.75 13.71 20.02
C TYR A 53 23.32 13.49 19.48
N ARG A 54 22.93 14.29 18.51
CA ARG A 54 21.72 14.09 17.74
C ARG A 54 22.10 13.98 16.26
N PRO A 55 21.62 12.92 15.55
CA PRO A 55 21.79 12.84 14.11
C PRO A 55 21.36 14.13 13.42
N ASP A 56 22.11 14.58 12.42
CA ASP A 56 21.76 15.78 11.68
C ASP A 56 20.81 15.43 10.53
N PRO A 57 19.54 15.86 10.57
CA PRO A 57 18.59 15.62 9.50
C PRO A 57 19.05 16.22 8.16
N MET A 58 19.77 17.35 8.20
CA MET A 58 20.30 18.02 7.01
C MET A 58 21.43 17.21 6.37
N LEU A 59 22.29 16.55 7.16
CA LEU A 59 23.32 15.67 6.61
C LEU A 59 22.72 14.39 6.01
N ALA A 60 21.62 13.88 6.56
CA ALA A 60 20.86 12.78 5.98
C ALA A 60 20.23 13.22 4.66
N ALA A 61 19.56 14.37 4.61
CA ALA A 61 18.99 14.97 3.41
C ALA A 61 20.05 15.28 2.33
N LEU A 62 21.24 15.80 2.72
CA LEU A 62 22.36 16.07 1.81
C LEU A 62 22.93 14.77 1.22
N SER A 63 23.00 13.71 2.01
CA SER A 63 23.44 12.40 1.49
C SER A 63 22.42 11.81 0.52
N HIS A 64 21.14 12.08 0.73
CA HIS A 64 20.04 11.73 -0.18
C HIS A 64 20.11 12.56 -1.47
N TYR A 65 20.30 13.87 -1.36
CA TYR A 65 20.46 14.80 -2.48
C TYR A 65 21.69 14.48 -3.34
N ARG A 66 22.84 14.20 -2.72
CA ARG A 66 24.06 13.80 -3.43
C ARG A 66 23.92 12.47 -4.17
N ARG A 67 23.11 11.51 -3.65
CA ARG A 67 22.82 10.25 -4.35
C ARG A 67 21.95 10.49 -5.60
N GLY A 68 21.00 11.43 -5.53
CA GLY A 68 20.16 11.78 -6.67
C GLY A 68 20.89 12.59 -7.78
N MET A 69 22.06 13.15 -7.50
CA MET A 69 22.86 13.92 -8.49
C MET A 69 24.10 13.17 -9.01
N SER A 70 24.40 11.98 -8.48
CA SER A 70 25.57 11.22 -8.84
C SER A 70 25.22 10.13 -9.85
N ASN A 71 25.86 10.16 -11.03
CA ASN A 71 25.93 9.01 -11.96
C ASN A 71 26.74 7.84 -11.39
N ALA A 72 26.92 7.76 -10.07
CA ALA A 72 27.59 6.64 -9.42
C ALA A 72 26.71 5.37 -9.52
N PRO A 73 27.32 4.20 -9.75
CA PRO A 73 26.55 2.96 -9.83
C PRO A 73 25.72 2.76 -8.57
N ILE A 74 24.46 2.40 -8.77
CA ILE A 74 23.47 2.12 -7.71
C ILE A 74 24.02 0.97 -6.87
N ASN A 75 24.44 1.27 -5.63
CA ASN A 75 25.04 0.27 -4.73
C ASN A 75 24.07 -0.24 -3.65
N ALA A 76 22.82 0.19 -3.64
CA ALA A 76 21.83 -0.21 -2.67
C ALA A 76 20.62 -0.82 -3.40
N GLU A 77 20.13 -1.93 -2.87
CA GLU A 77 19.02 -2.68 -3.47
C GLU A 77 17.85 -2.78 -2.50
N LEU A 78 16.65 -2.82 -3.08
CA LEU A 78 15.39 -3.14 -2.41
C LEU A 78 14.82 -4.42 -3.00
N ALA A 79 14.23 -5.26 -2.18
CA ALA A 79 13.59 -6.50 -2.60
C ALA A 79 12.08 -6.32 -2.77
N TRP A 80 11.57 -6.67 -3.94
CA TRP A 80 10.16 -6.90 -4.18
C TRP A 80 9.92 -8.41 -4.16
N ILE A 81 9.17 -8.90 -3.17
CA ILE A 81 8.99 -10.35 -3.00
C ILE A 81 7.66 -10.76 -3.61
N ASN A 82 7.72 -11.52 -4.70
CA ASN A 82 6.56 -12.02 -5.42
C ASN A 82 6.25 -13.46 -5.01
N PRO A 83 5.18 -13.71 -4.24
CA PRO A 83 4.82 -15.05 -3.77
C PRO A 83 3.78 -15.76 -4.65
N TRP A 84 3.43 -15.19 -5.81
CA TRP A 84 2.40 -15.75 -6.66
C TRP A 84 2.89 -17.06 -7.31
N PRO A 85 2.08 -18.14 -7.26
CA PRO A 85 2.45 -19.42 -7.88
C PRO A 85 2.77 -19.31 -9.37
N GLN A 86 2.12 -18.36 -10.04
CA GLN A 86 2.42 -17.92 -11.39
C GLN A 86 2.92 -16.48 -11.33
N PRO A 87 4.24 -16.23 -11.38
CA PRO A 87 4.81 -14.90 -11.11
C PRO A 87 4.25 -13.79 -12.00
N LYS A 88 3.95 -14.11 -13.27
CA LYS A 88 3.36 -13.14 -14.21
C LYS A 88 1.95 -12.71 -13.83
N GLN A 89 1.25 -13.51 -13.03
CA GLN A 89 -0.13 -13.22 -12.62
C GLN A 89 -0.22 -11.97 -11.74
N LEU A 90 0.78 -11.72 -10.89
CA LEU A 90 0.81 -10.50 -10.06
C LEU A 90 0.64 -9.25 -10.93
N ARG A 91 1.39 -9.14 -12.01
CA ARG A 91 1.33 -7.97 -12.91
C ARG A 91 0.25 -8.04 -13.98
N SER A 92 -0.54 -9.11 -14.04
CA SER A 92 -1.72 -9.15 -14.90
C SER A 92 -2.86 -8.26 -14.35
N PHE A 93 -2.83 -7.97 -13.05
CA PHE A 93 -3.65 -6.92 -12.47
C PHE A 93 -3.00 -5.56 -12.73
N LYS A 94 -3.71 -4.67 -13.41
CA LYS A 94 -3.18 -3.34 -13.79
C LYS A 94 -2.80 -2.50 -12.57
N GLU A 95 -3.56 -2.60 -11.47
CA GLU A 95 -3.25 -1.94 -10.22
C GLU A 95 -1.89 -2.38 -9.68
N PHE A 96 -1.64 -3.69 -9.64
CA PHE A 96 -0.40 -4.24 -9.08
C PHE A 96 0.80 -3.99 -9.99
N ASP A 97 0.58 -3.95 -11.31
CA ASP A 97 1.62 -3.52 -12.25
C ASP A 97 1.99 -2.04 -12.05
N LEU A 98 1.00 -1.17 -11.76
CA LEU A 98 1.26 0.22 -11.43
C LEU A 98 1.94 0.40 -10.07
N TYR A 99 1.66 -0.44 -9.07
CA TYR A 99 2.44 -0.45 -7.82
C TYR A 99 3.91 -0.71 -8.11
N TRP A 100 4.21 -1.75 -8.91
CA TRP A 100 5.57 -2.05 -9.32
C TRP A 100 6.22 -0.88 -10.05
N ARG A 101 5.55 -0.31 -11.06
CA ARG A 101 6.10 0.81 -11.85
C ARG A 101 6.40 2.02 -10.98
N GLY A 102 5.46 2.39 -10.09
CA GLY A 102 5.66 3.49 -9.16
C GLY A 102 6.81 3.24 -8.19
N ALA A 103 6.91 2.02 -7.67
CA ALA A 103 8.00 1.61 -6.79
C ALA A 103 9.34 1.58 -7.53
N TYR A 104 9.39 1.06 -8.75
CA TYR A 104 10.60 0.97 -9.56
C TYR A 104 11.16 2.37 -9.87
N GLU A 105 10.34 3.27 -10.42
CA GLU A 105 10.74 4.64 -10.76
C GLU A 105 11.22 5.41 -9.53
N GLU A 106 10.54 5.24 -8.40
CA GLU A 106 10.91 5.93 -7.16
C GLU A 106 12.19 5.36 -6.55
N ALA A 107 12.39 4.04 -6.61
CA ALA A 107 13.63 3.41 -6.17
C ALA A 107 14.83 3.98 -6.97
N GLU A 108 14.72 4.00 -8.29
CA GLU A 108 15.78 4.58 -9.15
C GLU A 108 16.03 6.05 -8.82
N ARG A 109 14.96 6.86 -8.68
CA ARG A 109 15.06 8.28 -8.31
C ARG A 109 15.79 8.48 -6.97
N CYS A 110 15.60 7.57 -6.03
CA CYS A 110 16.26 7.58 -4.73
C CYS A 110 17.64 6.92 -4.71
N GLY A 111 18.16 6.44 -5.85
CA GLY A 111 19.46 5.78 -5.97
C GLY A 111 19.45 4.35 -5.42
N PHE A 112 18.32 3.66 -5.51
CA PHE A 112 18.17 2.24 -5.21
C PHE A 112 17.80 1.47 -6.48
N ARG A 113 18.20 0.22 -6.55
CA ARG A 113 17.70 -0.73 -7.54
C ARG A 113 16.59 -1.57 -6.89
N LEU A 114 15.44 -1.63 -7.54
CA LEU A 114 14.37 -2.55 -7.12
C LEU A 114 14.52 -3.87 -7.87
N GLU A 115 14.62 -4.98 -7.14
CA GLU A 115 14.74 -6.31 -7.71
C GLU A 115 13.60 -7.22 -7.25
N GLU A 116 13.03 -7.96 -8.20
CA GLU A 116 11.97 -8.91 -7.92
C GLU A 116 12.55 -10.28 -7.57
N PHE A 117 12.12 -10.82 -6.44
CA PHE A 117 12.40 -12.18 -5.98
C PHE A 117 11.10 -12.97 -6.00
N VAL A 118 11.06 -14.01 -6.80
CA VAL A 118 9.90 -14.92 -6.89
C VAL A 118 10.09 -16.04 -5.88
N LEU A 119 9.09 -16.22 -5.00
CA LEU A 119 9.06 -17.37 -4.08
C LEU A 119 8.48 -18.58 -4.82
N ASP A 120 9.21 -19.69 -4.79
CA ASP A 120 8.81 -20.96 -5.34
C ASP A 120 9.46 -22.12 -4.55
N LYS A 121 9.38 -23.33 -5.09
CA LYS A 121 9.97 -24.52 -4.45
C LYS A 121 11.48 -24.45 -4.30
N GLU A 122 12.17 -23.71 -5.18
CA GLU A 122 13.62 -23.54 -5.15
C GLU A 122 14.01 -22.29 -4.36
N MET A 123 13.26 -21.19 -4.49
CA MET A 123 13.45 -19.96 -3.76
C MET A 123 12.54 -19.93 -2.52
N THR A 124 12.91 -20.72 -1.53
CA THR A 124 12.23 -20.73 -0.22
C THR A 124 12.52 -19.47 0.58
N PRO A 125 11.67 -19.09 1.58
CA PRO A 125 11.96 -17.96 2.46
C PRO A 125 13.34 -18.00 3.11
N ALA A 126 13.79 -19.18 3.58
CA ALA A 126 15.11 -19.37 4.17
C ALA A 126 16.28 -19.15 3.17
N ARG A 127 16.09 -19.54 1.90
CA ARG A 127 17.08 -19.26 0.83
C ARG A 127 17.08 -17.78 0.48
N LEU A 128 15.90 -17.19 0.34
CA LEU A 128 15.74 -15.77 0.08
C LEU A 128 16.45 -14.94 1.14
N GLU A 129 16.22 -15.22 2.42
CA GLU A 129 16.86 -14.51 3.54
C GLU A 129 18.39 -14.50 3.41
N LYS A 130 19.00 -15.65 3.11
CA LYS A 130 20.45 -15.76 2.92
C LYS A 130 20.94 -14.89 1.77
N ILE A 131 20.19 -14.82 0.66
CA ILE A 131 20.52 -13.98 -0.49
C ILE A 131 20.42 -12.49 -0.11
N LEU A 132 19.31 -12.08 0.50
CA LEU A 132 19.10 -10.70 0.93
C LEU A 132 20.22 -10.25 1.89
N TYR A 133 20.57 -11.11 2.82
CA TYR A 133 21.65 -10.86 3.78
C TYR A 133 23.02 -10.74 3.10
N ALA A 134 23.38 -11.69 2.23
CA ALA A 134 24.64 -11.69 1.51
C ALA A 134 24.82 -10.46 0.61
N ARG A 135 23.73 -9.99 -0.01
CA ARG A 135 23.70 -8.80 -0.87
C ARG A 135 23.50 -7.49 -0.09
N ASN A 136 23.39 -7.54 1.24
CA ASN A 136 23.10 -6.38 2.10
C ASN A 136 21.82 -5.62 1.71
N ILE A 137 20.82 -6.34 1.23
CA ILE A 137 19.48 -5.79 0.97
C ILE A 137 18.78 -5.61 2.31
N GLN A 138 18.37 -4.38 2.63
CA GLN A 138 17.79 -4.03 3.93
C GLN A 138 16.29 -3.74 3.85
N GLY A 139 15.78 -3.40 2.67
CA GLY A 139 14.39 -3.03 2.46
C GLY A 139 13.62 -4.08 1.67
N ILE A 140 12.45 -4.43 2.17
CA ILE A 140 11.54 -5.41 1.57
C ILE A 140 10.19 -4.75 1.28
N LEU A 141 9.69 -4.95 0.07
CA LEU A 141 8.36 -4.60 -0.37
C LEU A 141 7.55 -5.88 -0.63
N LEU A 142 6.41 -6.01 0.03
CA LEU A 142 5.50 -7.16 -0.08
C LEU A 142 4.24 -6.74 -0.85
N PRO A 143 4.13 -7.06 -2.15
CA PRO A 143 2.94 -6.77 -2.94
C PRO A 143 1.73 -7.56 -2.46
N PRO A 144 0.52 -7.17 -2.88
CA PRO A 144 -0.67 -7.95 -2.59
C PRO A 144 -0.52 -9.36 -3.13
N HIS A 145 -0.99 -10.35 -2.38
CA HIS A 145 -1.03 -11.73 -2.85
C HIS A 145 -2.42 -12.34 -2.68
N GLY A 146 -2.65 -13.44 -3.39
CA GLY A 146 -3.92 -14.15 -3.35
C GLY A 146 -4.20 -14.82 -1.99
N GLN A 147 -5.15 -15.75 -1.95
CA GLN A 147 -5.66 -16.33 -0.72
C GLN A 147 -4.66 -17.24 0.04
N SER A 148 -3.62 -17.75 -0.61
CA SER A 148 -2.62 -18.60 0.05
C SER A 148 -1.68 -17.74 0.90
N GLN A 149 -1.66 -17.99 2.20
CA GLN A 149 -0.68 -17.39 3.09
C GLN A 149 0.70 -18.02 2.85
N ILE A 150 1.73 -17.18 2.91
CA ILE A 150 3.10 -17.64 2.83
C ILE A 150 3.52 -18.16 4.20
N GLU A 151 4.04 -19.36 4.24
CA GLU A 151 4.72 -19.89 5.42
C GLU A 151 6.16 -19.39 5.42
N TRP A 152 6.42 -18.38 6.22
CA TRP A 152 7.73 -17.76 6.31
C TRP A 152 8.73 -18.57 7.15
N GLY A 153 8.25 -19.51 8.00
CA GLY A 153 9.10 -20.26 8.93
C GLY A 153 9.89 -19.35 9.85
N ASP A 154 11.17 -19.65 10.02
CA ASP A 154 12.09 -18.89 10.88
C ASP A 154 12.73 -17.69 10.17
N PHE A 155 12.01 -16.99 9.29
CA PHE A 155 12.55 -15.81 8.59
C PHE A 155 12.80 -14.67 9.60
N HIS A 156 14.07 -14.22 9.68
CA HIS A 156 14.52 -13.23 10.66
C HIS A 156 14.19 -11.79 10.23
N TRP A 157 12.94 -11.39 10.42
CA TRP A 157 12.43 -10.06 10.05
C TRP A 157 13.21 -8.90 10.69
N GLU A 158 13.77 -9.11 11.87
CA GLU A 158 14.59 -8.12 12.59
C GLU A 158 15.82 -7.63 11.80
N ASN A 159 16.14 -8.27 10.69
CA ASN A 159 17.21 -7.85 9.81
C ASN A 159 16.78 -6.84 8.75
N PHE A 160 15.48 -6.69 8.52
CA PHE A 160 14.93 -5.99 7.38
C PHE A 160 13.95 -4.89 7.79
N CYS A 161 13.82 -3.87 6.93
CA CYS A 161 12.77 -2.87 6.96
C CYS A 161 11.70 -3.32 5.98
N THR A 162 10.47 -3.52 6.41
CA THR A 162 9.45 -4.15 5.58
C THR A 162 8.20 -3.28 5.46
N VAL A 163 7.71 -3.13 4.23
CA VAL A 163 6.46 -2.45 3.89
C VAL A 163 5.62 -3.38 3.03
N ARG A 164 4.33 -3.49 3.32
CA ARG A 164 3.36 -4.28 2.55
C ARG A 164 2.35 -3.39 1.85
N PHE A 165 1.84 -3.88 0.73
CA PHE A 165 0.78 -3.23 -0.03
C PHE A 165 -0.58 -3.81 0.34
N GLY A 166 -1.50 -2.93 0.71
CA GLY A 166 -2.87 -3.33 1.02
C GLY A 166 -2.98 -4.25 2.23
N TYR A 167 -4.10 -4.95 2.31
CA TYR A 167 -4.49 -5.71 3.49
C TYR A 167 -4.55 -7.22 3.28
N THR A 168 -4.12 -7.71 2.11
CA THR A 168 -4.12 -9.16 1.82
C THR A 168 -2.92 -9.89 2.42
N VAL A 169 -1.85 -9.16 2.71
CA VAL A 169 -0.67 -9.70 3.40
C VAL A 169 -0.88 -9.57 4.90
N HIS A 170 -1.16 -10.67 5.59
CA HIS A 170 -1.36 -10.65 7.04
C HIS A 170 -0.07 -10.83 7.82
N HIS A 171 0.85 -11.62 7.30
CA HIS A 171 2.16 -11.89 7.91
C HIS A 171 3.28 -11.63 6.90
N PRO A 172 4.31 -10.89 7.33
CA PRO A 172 4.49 -10.21 8.62
C PRO A 172 3.52 -9.04 8.83
N ALA A 173 3.23 -8.68 10.09
CA ALA A 173 2.45 -7.48 10.44
C ALA A 173 3.29 -6.20 10.28
N ALA A 174 3.78 -5.99 9.05
CA ALA A 174 4.60 -4.84 8.69
C ALA A 174 3.74 -3.58 8.44
N HIS A 175 4.39 -2.42 8.29
CA HIS A 175 3.75 -1.18 7.88
C HIS A 175 3.02 -1.33 6.53
N VAL A 176 1.93 -0.58 6.36
CA VAL A 176 1.03 -0.67 5.18
C VAL A 176 1.07 0.60 4.38
N VAL A 177 1.09 0.46 3.05
CA VAL A 177 0.76 1.53 2.11
C VAL A 177 -0.34 1.04 1.18
N THR A 178 -1.44 1.80 1.06
CA THR A 178 -2.61 1.40 0.27
C THR A 178 -3.48 2.59 -0.08
N SER A 179 -4.55 2.37 -0.84
CA SER A 179 -5.59 3.40 -1.05
C SER A 179 -6.39 3.66 0.22
N SER A 180 -6.90 4.87 0.35
CA SER A 180 -7.82 5.29 1.44
C SER A 180 -9.22 4.73 1.20
N GLN A 181 -9.38 3.41 1.35
CA GLN A 181 -10.56 2.66 0.92
C GLN A 181 -11.88 3.20 1.51
N LEU A 182 -11.87 3.69 2.75
CA LEU A 182 -13.05 4.31 3.35
C LEU A 182 -13.40 5.63 2.64
N THR A 183 -12.40 6.51 2.45
CA THR A 183 -12.57 7.78 1.73
C THR A 183 -13.00 7.52 0.28
N ASP A 184 -12.42 6.52 -0.39
CA ASP A 184 -12.78 6.13 -1.75
C ASP A 184 -14.23 5.67 -1.85
N GLY A 185 -14.72 4.92 -0.85
CA GLY A 185 -16.13 4.50 -0.76
C GLY A 185 -17.08 5.68 -0.63
N LEU A 186 -16.71 6.67 0.16
CA LEU A 186 -17.49 7.91 0.33
C LEU A 186 -17.47 8.76 -0.94
N ILE A 187 -16.29 9.01 -1.52
CA ILE A 187 -16.13 9.75 -2.79
C ILE A 187 -16.98 9.10 -3.91
N ALA A 188 -16.96 7.78 -4.01
CA ALA A 188 -17.75 7.07 -5.01
C ALA A 188 -19.24 7.33 -4.81
N PHE A 189 -19.75 7.15 -3.59
CA PHE A 189 -21.16 7.38 -3.28
C PHE A 189 -21.59 8.83 -3.56
N GLU A 190 -20.82 9.82 -3.11
CA GLU A 190 -21.12 11.24 -3.31
C GLU A 190 -21.18 11.63 -4.79
N ASN A 191 -20.24 11.10 -5.61
CA ASN A 191 -20.24 11.39 -7.03
C ASN A 191 -21.42 10.71 -7.77
N MET A 192 -21.76 9.47 -7.41
CA MET A 192 -22.94 8.80 -7.95
C MET A 192 -24.21 9.58 -7.62
N ALA A 193 -24.34 10.08 -6.39
CA ALA A 193 -25.45 10.92 -5.95
C ALA A 193 -25.50 12.26 -6.71
N ARG A 194 -24.34 12.89 -6.93
CA ARG A 194 -24.20 14.13 -7.71
C ARG A 194 -24.63 13.92 -9.17
N LEU A 195 -24.36 12.76 -9.76
CA LEU A 195 -24.81 12.38 -11.09
C LEU A 195 -26.33 12.14 -11.18
N GLY A 196 -27.06 12.23 -10.08
CA GLY A 196 -28.53 12.14 -10.04
C GLY A 196 -29.08 10.78 -9.63
N TYR A 197 -28.23 9.80 -9.31
CA TYR A 197 -28.67 8.50 -8.80
C TYR A 197 -29.19 8.62 -7.38
N ARG A 198 -30.28 7.92 -7.09
CA ARG A 198 -31.00 8.01 -5.80
C ARG A 198 -31.03 6.70 -5.03
N ARG A 199 -31.01 5.59 -5.75
CA ARG A 199 -31.09 4.23 -5.21
C ARG A 199 -29.79 3.49 -5.47
N ILE A 200 -28.72 4.03 -4.91
CA ILE A 200 -27.36 3.48 -5.09
C ILE A 200 -27.23 2.23 -4.22
N GLY A 201 -26.90 1.08 -4.84
CA GLY A 201 -26.67 -0.17 -4.16
C GLY A 201 -25.18 -0.54 -4.10
N LEU A 202 -24.75 -1.23 -3.06
CA LEU A 202 -23.42 -1.80 -2.94
C LEU A 202 -23.46 -3.33 -3.11
N ILE A 203 -22.64 -3.86 -4.03
CA ILE A 203 -22.40 -5.30 -4.15
C ILE A 203 -20.92 -5.55 -3.97
N SER A 204 -20.54 -6.34 -2.94
CA SER A 204 -19.16 -6.49 -2.52
C SER A 204 -18.86 -7.88 -2.00
N ILE A 205 -17.58 -8.23 -1.91
CA ILE A 205 -17.12 -9.41 -1.18
C ILE A 205 -16.83 -9.07 0.29
N PRO A 206 -16.87 -10.05 1.21
CA PRO A 206 -16.79 -9.80 2.65
C PRO A 206 -15.59 -8.95 3.08
N ARG A 207 -14.40 -9.23 2.53
CA ARG A 207 -13.16 -8.53 2.92
C ARG A 207 -13.10 -7.05 2.53
N MET A 208 -13.88 -6.63 1.53
CA MET A 208 -13.91 -5.24 1.05
C MET A 208 -14.98 -4.41 1.77
N LEU A 209 -16.00 -5.07 2.31
CA LEU A 209 -17.15 -4.41 2.94
C LEU A 209 -16.75 -3.54 4.14
N THR A 210 -15.79 -3.99 4.96
CA THR A 210 -15.40 -3.27 6.18
C THR A 210 -14.73 -1.92 5.94
N ARG A 211 -14.21 -1.66 4.74
CA ARG A 211 -13.51 -0.42 4.40
C ARG A 211 -14.25 0.38 3.35
N PHE A 212 -14.28 -0.08 2.11
CA PHE A 212 -15.07 0.57 1.05
C PHE A 212 -16.56 0.66 1.42
N GLY A 213 -17.11 -0.44 1.97
CA GLY A 213 -18.49 -0.47 2.41
C GLY A 213 -18.81 0.49 3.54
N ALA A 214 -17.87 0.76 4.47
CA ALA A 214 -18.05 1.74 5.52
C ALA A 214 -18.22 3.17 4.95
N GLY A 215 -17.39 3.54 3.98
CA GLY A 215 -17.52 4.83 3.28
C GLY A 215 -18.84 4.96 2.52
N TYR A 216 -19.24 3.91 1.81
CA TYR A 216 -20.54 3.85 1.14
C TYR A 216 -21.71 3.98 2.11
N LEU A 217 -21.72 3.23 3.23
CA LEU A 217 -22.81 3.28 4.23
C LEU A 217 -22.91 4.66 4.88
N PHE A 218 -21.78 5.30 5.15
CA PHE A 218 -21.75 6.65 5.67
C PHE A 218 -22.34 7.66 4.66
N GLY A 219 -21.96 7.58 3.39
CA GLY A 219 -22.53 8.40 2.32
C GLY A 219 -24.03 8.18 2.15
N GLN A 220 -24.50 6.93 2.20
CA GLN A 220 -25.92 6.60 2.15
C GLN A 220 -26.69 7.23 3.32
N TRP A 221 -26.14 7.14 4.53
CA TRP A 221 -26.75 7.73 5.71
C TRP A 221 -26.83 9.26 5.62
N GLN A 222 -25.79 9.93 5.12
CA GLN A 222 -25.78 11.39 4.96
C GLN A 222 -26.78 11.88 3.93
N GLN A 223 -26.95 11.17 2.81
CA GLN A 223 -27.81 11.62 1.71
C GLN A 223 -29.30 11.50 2.04
N ASN A 224 -29.75 10.36 2.53
CA ASN A 224 -31.16 10.12 2.86
C ASN A 224 -31.37 8.88 3.72
N ALA A 225 -31.56 9.05 5.00
CA ALA A 225 -31.81 7.95 5.94
C ALA A 225 -33.09 7.15 5.64
N SER A 226 -34.01 7.67 4.83
CA SER A 226 -35.28 6.99 4.50
C SER A 226 -35.14 6.00 3.31
N ILE A 227 -34.05 6.06 2.54
CA ILE A 227 -33.77 5.11 1.44
C ILE A 227 -32.50 4.33 1.76
N THR A 228 -32.65 3.28 2.56
CA THR A 228 -31.51 2.41 2.89
C THR A 228 -31.54 1.15 2.06
N ILE A 229 -30.52 0.97 1.19
CA ILE A 229 -30.32 -0.29 0.44
C ILE A 229 -29.20 -1.06 1.16
N PRO A 230 -29.50 -2.22 1.77
CA PRO A 230 -28.49 -3.02 2.42
C PRO A 230 -27.48 -3.57 1.40
N PRO A 231 -26.19 -3.58 1.70
CA PRO A 231 -25.19 -4.17 0.82
C PRO A 231 -25.49 -5.65 0.51
N LEU A 232 -25.33 -6.04 -0.76
CA LEU A 232 -25.30 -7.44 -1.13
C LEU A 232 -23.87 -7.97 -0.99
N VAL A 233 -23.68 -8.94 -0.11
CA VAL A 233 -22.39 -9.57 0.10
C VAL A 233 -22.31 -10.91 -0.62
N LEU A 234 -21.48 -10.99 -1.67
CA LEU A 234 -21.26 -12.23 -2.42
C LEU A 234 -20.09 -13.01 -1.79
N HIS A 235 -20.43 -14.06 -1.08
CA HIS A 235 -19.43 -14.92 -0.42
C HIS A 235 -18.69 -15.82 -1.43
N ASP A 236 -17.42 -16.10 -1.14
CA ASP A 236 -16.58 -16.99 -1.97
C ASP A 236 -17.13 -18.43 -2.03
N LYS A 237 -17.86 -18.84 -0.98
CA LYS A 237 -18.52 -20.15 -0.91
C LYS A 237 -19.69 -20.33 -1.87
N TYR A 238 -20.24 -19.24 -2.40
CA TYR A 238 -21.35 -19.34 -3.34
C TYR A 238 -20.86 -19.85 -4.69
N ASN A 239 -21.51 -20.86 -5.25
CA ASN A 239 -21.35 -21.23 -6.63
C ASN A 239 -22.03 -20.19 -7.56
N ASP A 240 -21.84 -20.31 -8.86
CA ASP A 240 -22.37 -19.32 -9.82
C ASP A 240 -23.90 -19.24 -9.80
N GLU A 241 -24.60 -20.36 -9.65
CA GLU A 241 -26.06 -20.39 -9.60
C GLU A 241 -26.60 -19.65 -8.36
N GLU A 242 -26.00 -19.89 -7.21
CA GLU A 242 -26.33 -19.19 -5.96
C GLU A 242 -26.07 -17.69 -6.09
N ARG A 243 -24.92 -17.29 -6.68
CA ARG A 243 -24.60 -15.89 -6.92
C ARG A 243 -25.64 -15.19 -7.78
N PHE A 244 -26.07 -15.82 -8.89
CA PHE A 244 -27.11 -15.27 -9.75
C PHE A 244 -28.46 -15.20 -9.06
N ARG A 245 -28.82 -16.21 -8.29
CA ARG A 245 -30.09 -16.24 -7.55
C ARG A 245 -30.17 -15.11 -6.54
N VAL A 246 -29.15 -14.94 -5.68
CA VAL A 246 -29.15 -13.90 -4.67
C VAL A 246 -29.05 -12.50 -5.28
N LEU A 247 -28.27 -12.34 -6.36
CA LEU A 247 -28.18 -11.08 -7.10
C LEU A 247 -29.55 -10.69 -7.67
N LYS A 248 -30.24 -11.61 -8.36
CA LYS A 248 -31.57 -11.36 -8.97
C LYS A 248 -32.63 -11.03 -7.91
N ALA A 249 -32.63 -11.74 -6.77
CA ALA A 249 -33.54 -11.47 -5.66
C ALA A 249 -33.34 -10.07 -5.09
N TRP A 250 -32.06 -9.70 -4.81
CA TRP A 250 -31.71 -8.41 -4.28
C TRP A 250 -32.03 -7.24 -5.24
N MET A 251 -31.77 -7.41 -6.56
CA MET A 251 -32.12 -6.44 -7.58
C MET A 251 -33.64 -6.20 -7.66
N ASN A 252 -34.45 -7.27 -7.56
CA ASN A 252 -35.92 -7.19 -7.60
C ASN A 252 -36.49 -6.51 -6.35
N GLU A 253 -35.91 -6.78 -5.18
CA GLU A 253 -36.37 -6.25 -3.90
C GLU A 253 -36.02 -4.77 -3.75
N TYR A 254 -34.76 -4.43 -3.97
CA TYR A 254 -34.26 -3.07 -3.70
C TYR A 254 -34.29 -2.13 -4.90
N LYS A 255 -34.41 -2.64 -6.12
CA LYS A 255 -34.48 -1.88 -7.37
C LYS A 255 -33.49 -0.71 -7.42
N PRO A 256 -32.17 -0.96 -7.28
CA PRO A 256 -31.17 0.09 -7.37
C PRO A 256 -31.18 0.72 -8.77
N ASP A 257 -30.94 2.03 -8.86
CA ASP A 257 -30.72 2.74 -10.13
C ASP A 257 -29.24 2.80 -10.50
N ALA A 258 -28.35 2.55 -9.53
CA ALA A 258 -26.94 2.38 -9.75
C ALA A 258 -26.32 1.37 -8.75
N ILE A 259 -25.23 0.74 -9.17
CA ILE A 259 -24.46 -0.23 -8.38
C ILE A 259 -23.03 0.25 -8.28
N LEU A 260 -22.50 0.24 -7.05
CA LEU A 260 -21.09 0.36 -6.73
C LEU A 260 -20.54 -1.02 -6.36
N THR A 261 -19.37 -1.44 -6.91
CA THR A 261 -18.88 -2.79 -6.68
C THR A 261 -17.36 -2.92 -6.77
N ASP A 262 -16.82 -3.96 -6.11
CA ASP A 262 -15.43 -4.44 -6.24
C ASP A 262 -15.34 -5.72 -7.11
N ILE A 263 -16.45 -6.17 -7.69
CA ILE A 263 -16.52 -7.40 -8.45
C ILE A 263 -16.32 -7.11 -9.94
N SER A 264 -15.16 -7.46 -10.48
CA SER A 264 -14.78 -7.18 -11.86
C SER A 264 -15.72 -7.76 -12.93
N LYS A 265 -16.40 -8.88 -12.62
CA LYS A 265 -17.38 -9.52 -13.53
C LYS A 265 -18.81 -9.02 -13.34
N MET A 266 -19.05 -7.96 -12.56
CA MET A 266 -20.41 -7.50 -12.23
C MET A 266 -21.23 -7.17 -13.49
N ARG A 267 -20.65 -6.49 -14.47
CA ARG A 267 -21.33 -6.17 -15.74
C ARG A 267 -21.82 -7.43 -16.47
N GLU A 268 -21.00 -8.49 -16.49
CA GLU A 268 -21.38 -9.78 -17.08
C GLU A 268 -22.48 -10.45 -16.27
N MET A 269 -22.39 -10.42 -14.93
CA MET A 269 -23.39 -10.99 -14.03
C MET A 269 -24.75 -10.31 -14.20
N LEU A 270 -24.78 -8.97 -14.27
CA LEU A 270 -26.01 -8.21 -14.53
C LEU A 270 -26.63 -8.56 -15.87
N ARG A 271 -25.82 -8.66 -16.93
CA ARG A 271 -26.31 -9.08 -18.26
C ARG A 271 -26.94 -10.47 -18.22
N LYS A 272 -26.37 -11.43 -17.48
CA LYS A 272 -26.91 -12.79 -17.36
C LYS A 272 -28.28 -12.85 -16.66
N ILE A 273 -28.59 -11.91 -15.77
CA ILE A 273 -29.91 -11.80 -15.13
C ILE A 273 -30.88 -10.91 -15.92
N GLY A 274 -30.48 -10.43 -17.13
CA GLY A 274 -31.32 -9.63 -18.02
C GLY A 274 -31.25 -8.12 -17.73
N CYS A 275 -30.29 -7.63 -16.93
CA CYS A 275 -30.12 -6.21 -16.61
C CYS A 275 -28.96 -5.61 -17.43
N LYS A 276 -29.24 -4.55 -18.15
CA LYS A 276 -28.28 -3.87 -19.03
C LYS A 276 -27.65 -2.68 -18.33
N VAL A 277 -26.35 -2.47 -18.60
CA VAL A 277 -25.56 -1.34 -18.11
C VAL A 277 -25.15 -0.48 -19.32
N PRO A 278 -25.44 0.81 -19.33
CA PRO A 278 -26.06 1.61 -18.26
C PRO A 278 -27.59 1.77 -18.36
N GLU A 279 -28.27 1.12 -19.32
CA GLU A 279 -29.65 1.41 -19.69
C GLU A 279 -30.67 1.13 -18.59
N ASP A 280 -30.50 0.01 -17.86
CA ASP A 280 -31.38 -0.39 -16.76
C ASP A 280 -30.83 -0.01 -15.39
N VAL A 281 -29.48 -0.04 -15.26
CA VAL A 281 -28.78 0.30 -14.02
C VAL A 281 -27.39 0.87 -14.31
N GLY A 282 -27.02 1.96 -13.64
CA GLY A 282 -25.67 2.49 -13.70
C GLY A 282 -24.68 1.59 -12.97
N LEU A 283 -23.42 1.58 -13.38
CA LEU A 283 -22.37 0.77 -12.75
C LEU A 283 -21.10 1.59 -12.51
N ALA A 284 -20.66 1.62 -11.27
CA ALA A 284 -19.37 2.16 -10.84
C ALA A 284 -18.56 1.11 -10.07
N VAL A 285 -17.23 1.28 -10.08
CA VAL A 285 -16.29 0.33 -9.47
C VAL A 285 -15.32 1.02 -8.52
N PHE A 286 -14.81 0.28 -7.53
CA PHE A 286 -13.76 0.77 -6.63
C PHE A 286 -12.38 0.78 -7.28
N SER A 287 -12.24 0.23 -8.49
CA SER A 287 -11.04 0.33 -9.32
C SER A 287 -11.41 0.36 -10.78
N VAL A 288 -11.22 1.49 -11.44
CA VAL A 288 -11.45 1.61 -12.89
C VAL A 288 -10.42 0.85 -13.71
N LEU A 289 -9.30 0.43 -13.14
CA LEU A 289 -8.27 -0.32 -13.83
C LEU A 289 -8.65 -1.79 -14.03
N ASP A 290 -9.20 -2.42 -13.00
CA ASP A 290 -9.45 -3.87 -12.98
C ASP A 290 -10.92 -4.23 -12.67
N GLY A 291 -11.78 -3.24 -12.42
CA GLY A 291 -13.16 -3.44 -11.96
C GLY A 291 -14.18 -3.80 -13.05
N GLY A 292 -13.80 -3.74 -14.32
CA GLY A 292 -14.71 -4.10 -15.43
C GLY A 292 -15.76 -3.04 -15.81
N ALA A 293 -15.65 -1.81 -15.29
CA ALA A 293 -16.39 -0.62 -15.66
C ALA A 293 -15.45 0.57 -15.82
N ASP A 294 -15.88 1.61 -16.53
CA ASP A 294 -15.07 2.80 -16.80
C ASP A 294 -15.39 3.99 -15.88
N ALA A 295 -16.50 3.91 -15.12
CA ALA A 295 -16.84 4.86 -14.06
C ALA A 295 -16.45 4.29 -12.69
N GLY A 296 -15.90 5.13 -11.81
CA GLY A 296 -15.53 4.72 -10.46
C GLY A 296 -14.29 5.40 -9.91
N ILE A 297 -13.53 4.69 -9.07
CA ILE A 297 -12.35 5.20 -8.40
C ILE A 297 -11.06 4.81 -9.14
N ASP A 298 -10.22 5.78 -9.43
CA ASP A 298 -8.80 5.60 -9.68
C ASP A 298 -8.06 5.68 -8.33
N GLN A 299 -7.59 4.55 -7.83
CA GLN A 299 -6.92 4.46 -6.52
C GLN A 299 -5.50 5.04 -6.53
N ARG A 300 -5.07 5.63 -7.66
CA ARG A 300 -3.71 6.19 -7.83
C ARG A 300 -2.60 5.18 -7.54
N SER A 301 -2.76 3.99 -8.07
CA SER A 301 -1.91 2.82 -7.79
C SER A 301 -0.41 3.09 -7.99
N LYS A 302 -0.03 3.91 -8.98
CA LYS A 302 1.36 4.30 -9.19
C LYS A 302 1.93 5.11 -8.01
N GLU A 303 1.12 6.00 -7.42
CA GLU A 303 1.51 6.79 -6.25
C GLU A 303 1.65 5.92 -5.00
N ILE A 304 0.79 4.91 -4.83
CA ILE A 304 0.92 3.92 -3.76
C ILE A 304 2.29 3.21 -3.85
N GLY A 305 2.70 2.80 -5.05
CA GLY A 305 4.03 2.21 -5.28
C GLY A 305 5.17 3.13 -4.88
N ARG A 306 5.09 4.41 -5.29
CA ARG A 306 6.06 5.45 -4.94
C ARG A 306 6.15 5.65 -3.42
N ALA A 307 5.01 5.82 -2.77
CA ALA A 307 4.92 6.06 -1.33
C ALA A 307 5.48 4.87 -0.50
N ALA A 308 5.29 3.64 -0.98
CA ALA A 308 5.84 2.46 -0.31
C ALA A 308 7.38 2.45 -0.33
N VAL A 309 8.00 2.86 -1.44
CA VAL A 309 9.47 3.01 -1.52
C VAL A 309 9.96 4.12 -0.59
N GLN A 310 9.29 5.26 -0.57
CA GLN A 310 9.63 6.35 0.34
C GLN A 310 9.57 5.90 1.80
N MET A 311 8.53 5.15 2.16
CA MET A 311 8.37 4.60 3.50
C MET A 311 9.49 3.62 3.85
N VAL A 312 9.80 2.64 3.00
CA VAL A 312 10.86 1.67 3.29
C VAL A 312 12.24 2.32 3.37
N ILE A 313 12.52 3.33 2.54
CA ILE A 313 13.77 4.11 2.62
C ILE A 313 13.82 4.91 3.93
N SER A 314 12.70 5.48 4.36
CA SER A 314 12.62 6.14 5.68
C SER A 314 12.95 5.18 6.81
N LEU A 315 12.38 3.99 6.82
CA LEU A 315 12.69 2.95 7.81
C LEU A 315 14.18 2.57 7.80
N ILE A 316 14.78 2.40 6.62
CA ILE A 316 16.22 2.11 6.48
C ILE A 316 17.06 3.25 7.08
N ASN A 317 16.72 4.51 6.78
CA ASN A 317 17.46 5.67 7.26
C ASN A 317 17.38 5.84 8.78
N HIS A 318 16.27 5.47 9.40
CA HIS A 318 16.05 5.50 10.85
C HIS A 318 16.48 4.20 11.56
N ASN A 319 16.89 3.18 10.78
CA ASN A 319 17.20 1.83 11.28
C ASN A 319 16.03 1.17 12.03
N GLU A 320 14.81 1.42 11.57
CA GLU A 320 13.58 0.81 12.08
C GLU A 320 13.38 -0.55 11.39
N ARG A 321 13.90 -1.61 11.99
CA ARG A 321 13.87 -2.98 11.45
C ARG A 321 12.92 -3.86 12.23
N GLY A 322 12.59 -4.98 11.60
CA GLY A 322 11.74 -6.00 12.22
C GLY A 322 10.26 -5.74 12.03
N ILE A 323 9.47 -6.54 12.70
CA ILE A 323 8.03 -6.36 12.79
C ILE A 323 7.76 -5.24 13.80
N PRO A 324 7.08 -4.16 13.40
CA PRO A 324 6.85 -3.03 14.30
C PRO A 324 5.87 -3.43 15.42
N GLU A 325 6.12 -2.91 16.62
CA GLU A 325 5.15 -3.00 17.73
C GLU A 325 3.84 -2.28 17.39
N ILE A 326 3.95 -1.12 16.71
CA ILE A 326 2.80 -0.35 16.23
C ILE A 326 2.90 -0.23 14.72
N CYS A 327 1.97 -0.87 14.01
CA CYS A 327 1.85 -0.77 12.56
C CYS A 327 1.39 0.65 12.17
N ARG A 328 2.11 1.27 11.23
CA ARG A 328 1.72 2.54 10.60
C ARG A 328 1.05 2.25 9.26
N GLU A 329 -0.02 3.00 8.96
CA GLU A 329 -0.70 2.93 7.67
C GLU A 329 -0.54 4.27 6.96
N LEU A 330 -0.07 4.23 5.70
CA LEU A 330 -0.03 5.38 4.81
C LEU A 330 -1.11 5.18 3.75
N LEU A 331 -2.10 6.04 3.78
CA LEU A 331 -3.27 5.99 2.92
C LEU A 331 -3.16 7.02 1.81
N ILE A 332 -3.40 6.62 0.57
CA ILE A 332 -3.42 7.48 -0.60
C ILE A 332 -4.87 7.64 -1.05
N ASP A 333 -5.37 8.87 -1.06
CA ASP A 333 -6.73 9.14 -1.51
C ASP A 333 -6.85 8.90 -3.02
N GLY A 334 -7.89 8.18 -3.41
CA GLY A 334 -8.29 8.00 -4.78
C GLY A 334 -8.92 9.26 -5.38
N ARG A 335 -9.34 9.13 -6.61
CA ARG A 335 -10.15 10.16 -7.29
C ARG A 335 -11.27 9.52 -8.08
N TRP A 336 -12.36 10.24 -8.21
CA TRP A 336 -13.46 9.85 -9.07
C TRP A 336 -13.08 9.98 -10.56
N VAL A 337 -13.56 9.04 -11.36
CA VAL A 337 -13.46 9.02 -12.83
C VAL A 337 -14.85 8.82 -13.38
N ASP A 338 -15.30 9.77 -14.21
CA ASP A 338 -16.55 9.65 -14.96
C ASP A 338 -16.37 8.65 -16.10
N GLY A 339 -17.45 7.91 -16.45
CA GLY A 339 -17.41 6.92 -17.52
C GLY A 339 -18.80 6.58 -18.06
N GLY A 340 -18.81 5.93 -19.22
CA GLY A 340 -20.05 5.58 -19.92
C GLY A 340 -20.91 4.53 -19.24
N THR A 341 -20.35 3.79 -18.26
CA THR A 341 -21.12 2.81 -17.47
C THR A 341 -21.98 3.47 -16.38
N LEU A 342 -21.77 4.79 -16.13
CA LEU A 342 -22.55 5.56 -15.16
C LEU A 342 -22.77 6.99 -15.69
N PRO A 343 -23.59 7.19 -16.75
CA PRO A 343 -23.88 8.51 -17.28
C PRO A 343 -24.70 9.35 -16.30
N GLU A 344 -24.61 10.68 -16.43
CA GLU A 344 -25.45 11.59 -15.67
C GLU A 344 -26.96 11.32 -15.96
N VAL A 345 -27.74 11.20 -14.91
CA VAL A 345 -29.20 11.07 -15.04
C VAL A 345 -29.76 12.42 -15.44
N ARG A 346 -30.00 12.62 -16.75
CA ARG A 346 -30.69 13.80 -17.24
C ARG A 346 -32.06 13.86 -16.59
N GLY A 347 -32.33 14.89 -15.80
CA GLY A 347 -33.63 15.07 -15.18
C GLY A 347 -34.71 14.92 -16.22
N LYS A 348 -35.63 13.99 -16.01
CA LYS A 348 -36.95 14.12 -16.63
C LYS A 348 -37.45 15.45 -16.15
N ALA A 349 -37.51 16.44 -17.05
CA ALA A 349 -38.20 17.69 -16.77
C ALA A 349 -39.56 17.28 -16.18
N GLU A 350 -39.81 17.71 -14.93
CA GLU A 350 -41.11 17.61 -14.33
C GLU A 350 -42.09 18.33 -15.27
N GLY A 351 -42.86 17.56 -16.01
CA GLY A 351 -43.95 18.01 -16.83
C GLY A 351 -45.27 17.91 -16.07
#